data_00aedc3f39359a28f729abdf52bc3c8f
#
_entry.id   00aedc3f39359a28f729abdf52bc3c8f
#
_cell.length_a   1.000
_cell.length_b   1.000
_cell.length_c   1.000
_cell.angle_alpha   90.00
_cell.angle_beta   90.00
_cell.angle_gamma   90.00
#
_symmetry.space_group_name_H-M   'P 1'
#
loop_
_entity.id
_entity.type
_entity.pdbx_description
1 polymer ?
#
loop_
_entity_poly.entity_id
_entity_poly.type
_entity_poly.pdbx_seq_one_letter_code
_entity_poly.pdbx_strand_id
1 'polypeptide(L)'
;MAKRLYGLFAILFLLCGLSACSKPETALPAQTTVLILGDSLTQGVGASSAQTSYPALLKQQTQWNIINGGVSGNTSTQALARLPELLQQHQPTLVIISIGGNDFLQRLPNSDTQANIAQSIALSQQSGAQVLLVAVPELTLAAAVGHPNDHAMYADLAQIQQVHLLEDAWSDVLGDEALRADPVHANDTGYQVFTESLTKRLQQIGWLD
;
A
#
# COMPACT_ATOMS: atom_id res chain seq x y z
N MET A 1 54.22 26.19 49.70
CA MET A 1 53.42 26.77 48.60
C MET A 1 53.31 25.72 47.50
N ALA A 2 52.20 24.99 47.43
CA ALA A 2 51.98 23.93 46.45
C ALA A 2 50.94 24.40 45.44
N LYS A 3 51.31 24.57 44.19
CA LYS A 3 50.41 24.91 43.08
C LYS A 3 49.80 23.60 42.55
N ARG A 4 48.50 23.44 42.70
CA ARG A 4 47.70 22.38 42.10
C ARG A 4 47.40 22.74 40.65
N LEU A 5 47.89 21.90 39.70
CA LEU A 5 47.62 21.94 38.28
C LEU A 5 46.37 21.10 37.99
N TYR A 6 45.26 21.71 37.63
CA TYR A 6 44.06 21.00 37.19
C TYR A 6 44.17 20.70 35.70
N GLY A 7 44.37 19.45 35.34
CA GLY A 7 44.31 18.97 33.97
C GLY A 7 42.87 18.86 33.48
N LEU A 8 42.54 19.62 32.44
CA LEU A 8 41.24 19.58 31.75
C LEU A 8 41.26 18.40 30.75
N PHE A 9 40.57 17.31 31.08
CA PHE A 9 40.34 16.21 30.18
C PHE A 9 39.14 16.56 29.27
N ALA A 10 39.41 16.98 28.04
CA ALA A 10 38.40 17.17 26.98
C ALA A 10 38.05 15.78 26.40
N ILE A 11 36.91 15.24 26.78
CA ILE A 11 36.36 14.02 26.15
C ILE A 11 35.70 14.44 24.84
N LEU A 12 36.37 14.15 23.75
CA LEU A 12 35.87 14.32 22.39
C LEU A 12 34.91 13.16 22.07
N PHE A 13 33.60 13.41 22.20
CA PHE A 13 32.57 12.46 21.76
C PHE A 13 32.54 12.44 20.24
N LEU A 14 33.17 11.43 19.63
CA LEU A 14 33.09 11.15 18.20
C LEU A 14 31.72 10.54 17.93
N LEU A 15 30.76 11.38 17.51
CA LEU A 15 29.46 10.93 16.97
C LEU A 15 29.70 10.26 15.62
N CYS A 16 29.97 8.94 15.63
CA CYS A 16 29.85 8.11 14.44
C CYS A 16 28.36 8.07 14.04
N GLY A 17 27.99 8.95 13.12
CA GLY A 17 26.71 8.85 12.42
C GLY A 17 26.68 7.52 11.66
N LEU A 18 25.95 6.54 12.19
CA LEU A 18 25.57 5.34 11.46
C LEU A 18 24.62 5.77 10.35
N SER A 19 25.16 6.15 9.20
CA SER A 19 24.40 6.15 7.95
C SER A 19 24.04 4.69 7.70
N ALA A 20 22.82 4.29 8.11
CA ALA A 20 22.24 3.05 7.67
C ALA A 20 22.04 3.16 6.16
N CYS A 21 23.03 2.72 5.38
CA CYS A 21 22.82 2.40 3.98
C CYS A 21 21.78 1.27 3.97
N SER A 22 20.50 1.58 3.72
CA SER A 22 19.53 0.58 3.36
C SER A 22 20.07 -0.14 2.13
N LYS A 23 20.28 -1.46 2.23
CA LYS A 23 20.61 -2.27 1.06
C LYS A 23 19.52 -2.00 0.02
N PRO A 24 19.88 -1.80 -1.27
CA PRO A 24 18.85 -1.75 -2.30
C PRO A 24 18.04 -3.04 -2.23
N GLU A 25 16.74 -2.92 -2.24
CA GLU A 25 15.86 -4.08 -2.27
C GLU A 25 16.12 -4.84 -3.58
N THR A 26 16.05 -6.17 -3.53
CA THR A 26 16.31 -7.02 -4.69
C THR A 26 15.01 -7.35 -5.38
N ALA A 27 15.03 -7.41 -6.72
CA ALA A 27 13.87 -7.78 -7.50
C ALA A 27 13.31 -9.14 -7.05
N LEU A 28 11.99 -9.19 -6.95
CA LEU A 28 11.29 -10.41 -6.56
C LEU A 28 11.33 -11.42 -7.71
N PRO A 29 11.58 -12.70 -7.45
CA PRO A 29 11.65 -13.72 -8.49
C PRO A 29 10.38 -13.83 -9.32
N ALA A 30 10.51 -14.32 -10.56
CA ALA A 30 9.35 -14.75 -11.33
C ALA A 30 8.54 -15.80 -10.52
N GLN A 31 7.22 -15.80 -10.69
CA GLN A 31 6.27 -16.66 -9.95
C GLN A 31 6.17 -16.37 -8.44
N THR A 32 6.72 -15.24 -7.97
CA THR A 32 6.47 -14.75 -6.59
C THR A 32 4.97 -14.75 -6.30
N THR A 33 4.55 -15.30 -5.17
CA THR A 33 3.16 -15.23 -4.74
C THR A 33 2.89 -13.86 -4.11
N VAL A 34 1.94 -13.14 -4.72
CA VAL A 34 1.50 -11.81 -4.28
C VAL A 34 0.03 -11.86 -3.92
N LEU A 35 -0.29 -11.57 -2.68
CA LEU A 35 -1.67 -11.37 -2.23
C LEU A 35 -2.03 -9.88 -2.36
N ILE A 36 -3.13 -9.59 -3.03
CA ILE A 36 -3.68 -8.24 -3.07
C ILE A 36 -4.93 -8.21 -2.19
N LEU A 37 -4.84 -7.60 -1.02
CA LEU A 37 -5.94 -7.43 -0.08
C LEU A 37 -6.67 -6.12 -0.39
N GLY A 38 -7.99 -6.20 -0.67
CA GLY A 38 -8.73 -5.01 -1.02
C GLY A 38 -10.26 -5.21 -1.09
N ASP A 39 -10.91 -4.26 -1.69
CA ASP A 39 -12.36 -4.19 -1.85
C ASP A 39 -12.81 -4.35 -3.33
N SER A 40 -13.83 -3.58 -3.75
CA SER A 40 -14.37 -3.60 -5.11
C SER A 40 -13.35 -3.18 -6.18
N LEU A 41 -12.47 -2.23 -5.88
CA LEU A 41 -11.41 -1.81 -6.80
C LEU A 41 -10.43 -2.96 -7.07
N THR A 42 -10.08 -3.72 -6.03
CA THR A 42 -9.23 -4.91 -6.16
C THR A 42 -9.96 -6.06 -6.84
N GLN A 43 -11.24 -6.26 -6.53
CA GLN A 43 -12.06 -7.26 -7.22
C GLN A 43 -12.17 -6.99 -8.72
N GLY A 44 -12.14 -5.71 -9.13
CA GLY A 44 -12.23 -5.28 -10.51
C GLY A 44 -13.64 -4.81 -10.93
N VAL A 45 -14.40 -4.25 -9.99
CA VAL A 45 -15.72 -3.65 -10.31
C VAL A 45 -15.52 -2.46 -11.25
N GLY A 46 -16.33 -2.39 -12.29
CA GLY A 46 -16.22 -1.38 -13.37
C GLY A 46 -15.35 -1.82 -14.55
N ALA A 47 -14.54 -2.86 -14.40
CA ALA A 47 -13.84 -3.50 -15.51
C ALA A 47 -14.83 -4.25 -16.42
N SER A 48 -14.60 -4.22 -17.74
CA SER A 48 -15.45 -4.95 -18.71
C SER A 48 -15.29 -6.46 -18.61
N SER A 49 -14.19 -6.92 -18.06
CA SER A 49 -13.89 -8.34 -17.81
C SER A 49 -12.92 -8.52 -16.64
N ALA A 50 -12.85 -9.73 -16.08
CA ALA A 50 -11.88 -10.04 -15.03
C ALA A 50 -10.42 -9.84 -15.50
N GLN A 51 -10.14 -9.94 -16.80
CA GLN A 51 -8.82 -9.81 -17.41
C GLN A 51 -8.35 -8.34 -17.50
N THR A 52 -9.26 -7.39 -17.40
CA THR A 52 -8.96 -5.94 -17.45
C THR A 52 -8.90 -5.29 -16.05
N SER A 53 -9.09 -6.07 -14.98
CA SER A 53 -8.84 -5.63 -13.60
C SER A 53 -7.34 -5.49 -13.33
N TYR A 54 -6.93 -4.58 -12.44
CA TYR A 54 -5.51 -4.35 -12.18
C TYR A 54 -4.75 -5.58 -11.64
N PRO A 55 -5.33 -6.48 -10.84
CA PRO A 55 -4.62 -7.71 -10.46
C PRO A 55 -4.31 -8.61 -11.64
N ALA A 56 -5.22 -8.69 -12.63
CA ALA A 56 -4.99 -9.46 -13.83
C ALA A 56 -3.96 -8.81 -14.77
N LEU A 57 -4.00 -7.49 -14.91
CA LEU A 57 -3.01 -6.73 -15.67
C LEU A 57 -1.61 -6.83 -15.04
N LEU A 58 -1.50 -6.71 -13.72
CA LEU A 58 -0.24 -6.89 -13.00
C LEU A 58 0.33 -8.30 -13.24
N LYS A 59 -0.52 -9.34 -13.17
CA LYS A 59 -0.12 -10.72 -13.47
C LYS A 59 0.48 -10.87 -14.87
N GLN A 60 -0.12 -10.21 -15.87
CA GLN A 60 0.36 -10.25 -17.26
C GLN A 60 1.72 -9.58 -17.41
N GLN A 61 1.99 -8.50 -16.66
CA GLN A 61 3.23 -7.72 -16.75
C GLN A 61 4.39 -8.35 -15.97
N THR A 62 4.11 -9.00 -14.83
CA THR A 62 5.15 -9.43 -13.88
C THR A 62 5.45 -10.91 -13.89
N GLN A 63 4.59 -11.75 -14.46
CA GLN A 63 4.62 -13.22 -14.36
C GLN A 63 4.52 -13.72 -12.90
N TRP A 64 4.11 -12.88 -11.96
CA TRP A 64 3.87 -13.27 -10.57
C TRP A 64 2.60 -14.09 -10.42
N ASN A 65 2.55 -14.92 -9.38
CA ASN A 65 1.33 -15.61 -8.98
C ASN A 65 0.44 -14.67 -8.15
N ILE A 66 -0.43 -13.91 -8.83
CA ILE A 66 -1.31 -12.93 -8.19
C ILE A 66 -2.54 -13.61 -7.61
N ILE A 67 -2.74 -13.46 -6.31
CA ILE A 67 -3.95 -13.85 -5.58
C ILE A 67 -4.79 -12.59 -5.40
N ASN A 68 -5.90 -12.50 -6.14
CA ASN A 68 -6.86 -11.41 -5.99
C ASN A 68 -7.70 -11.65 -4.72
N GLY A 69 -7.39 -10.94 -3.66
CA GLY A 69 -8.09 -10.92 -2.40
C GLY A 69 -9.11 -9.78 -2.29
N GLY A 70 -9.57 -9.21 -3.40
CA GLY A 70 -10.62 -8.18 -3.43
C GLY A 70 -12.01 -8.76 -3.15
N VAL A 71 -12.79 -8.08 -2.30
CA VAL A 71 -14.20 -8.39 -2.06
C VAL A 71 -14.99 -7.09 -2.05
N SER A 72 -15.92 -6.95 -3.00
CA SER A 72 -16.72 -5.74 -3.17
C SER A 72 -17.47 -5.38 -1.88
N GLY A 73 -17.44 -4.10 -1.52
CA GLY A 73 -18.09 -3.57 -0.34
C GLY A 73 -17.33 -3.79 0.97
N ASN A 74 -16.18 -4.52 0.96
CA ASN A 74 -15.45 -4.75 2.20
C ASN A 74 -14.90 -3.45 2.80
N THR A 75 -15.12 -3.31 4.10
CA THR A 75 -14.43 -2.33 4.95
C THR A 75 -13.08 -2.88 5.42
N SER A 76 -12.26 -2.00 6.02
CA SER A 76 -10.98 -2.39 6.63
C SER A 76 -11.14 -3.51 7.68
N THR A 77 -12.22 -3.47 8.47
CA THR A 77 -12.56 -4.52 9.46
C THR A 77 -12.79 -5.88 8.78
N GLN A 78 -13.56 -5.89 7.69
CA GLN A 78 -13.87 -7.14 6.99
C GLN A 78 -12.64 -7.70 6.25
N ALA A 79 -11.82 -6.83 5.67
CA ALA A 79 -10.57 -7.22 5.04
C ALA A 79 -9.59 -7.82 6.07
N LEU A 80 -9.43 -7.18 7.23
CA LEU A 80 -8.60 -7.67 8.34
C LEU A 80 -9.08 -9.05 8.83
N ALA A 81 -10.39 -9.25 8.98
CA ALA A 81 -10.94 -10.50 9.50
C ALA A 81 -10.60 -11.73 8.65
N ARG A 82 -10.46 -11.58 7.32
CA ARG A 82 -10.13 -12.69 6.40
C ARG A 82 -8.63 -12.81 6.08
N LEU A 83 -7.83 -11.81 6.44
CA LEU A 83 -6.40 -11.79 6.13
C LEU A 83 -5.63 -12.99 6.72
N PRO A 84 -5.81 -13.41 8.00
CA PRO A 84 -5.08 -14.55 8.56
C PRO A 84 -5.24 -15.85 7.75
N GLU A 85 -6.45 -16.15 7.30
CA GLU A 85 -6.73 -17.32 6.47
C GLU A 85 -6.03 -17.23 5.11
N LEU A 86 -6.09 -16.05 4.46
CA LEU A 86 -5.41 -15.80 3.18
C LEU A 86 -3.88 -15.94 3.31
N LEU A 87 -3.28 -15.42 4.37
CA LEU A 87 -1.85 -15.55 4.64
C LEU A 87 -1.46 -17.00 4.85
N GLN A 88 -2.23 -17.75 5.64
CA GLN A 88 -1.98 -19.17 5.88
C GLN A 88 -2.10 -20.01 4.61
N GLN A 89 -3.14 -19.76 3.80
CA GLN A 89 -3.43 -20.53 2.59
C GLN A 89 -2.42 -20.28 1.47
N HIS A 90 -2.01 -19.02 1.28
CA HIS A 90 -1.24 -18.63 0.10
C HIS A 90 0.24 -18.37 0.37
N GLN A 91 0.64 -18.17 1.63
CA GLN A 91 2.01 -17.88 2.06
C GLN A 91 2.70 -16.85 1.14
N PRO A 92 2.11 -15.66 0.96
CA PRO A 92 2.61 -14.67 0.00
C PRO A 92 3.98 -14.13 0.41
N THR A 93 4.83 -13.84 -0.57
CA THR A 93 6.08 -13.11 -0.39
C THR A 93 5.84 -11.60 -0.32
N LEU A 94 4.79 -11.12 -1.01
CA LEU A 94 4.37 -9.73 -1.02
C LEU A 94 2.86 -9.64 -0.77
N VAL A 95 2.46 -8.72 0.11
CA VAL A 95 1.06 -8.31 0.30
C VAL A 95 0.90 -6.86 -0.14
N ILE A 96 0.01 -6.63 -1.10
CA ILE A 96 -0.42 -5.28 -1.51
C ILE A 96 -1.74 -5.00 -0.80
N ILE A 97 -1.81 -3.94 0.01
CA ILE A 97 -3.01 -3.57 0.78
C ILE A 97 -3.63 -2.32 0.17
N SER A 98 -4.83 -2.46 -0.40
CA SER A 98 -5.62 -1.38 -1.01
C SER A 98 -7.04 -1.43 -0.46
N ILE A 99 -7.28 -0.79 0.69
CA ILE A 99 -8.52 -0.88 1.47
C ILE A 99 -8.80 0.42 2.23
N GLY A 100 -10.05 0.71 2.53
CA GLY A 100 -10.48 1.86 3.32
C GLY A 100 -11.53 2.73 2.63
N GLY A 101 -11.71 2.61 1.31
CA GLY A 101 -12.69 3.39 0.56
C GLY A 101 -14.12 3.23 1.10
N ASN A 102 -14.53 2.01 1.42
CA ASN A 102 -15.86 1.75 1.98
C ASN A 102 -16.00 2.28 3.41
N ASP A 103 -14.93 2.34 4.18
CA ASP A 103 -14.94 2.95 5.52
C ASP A 103 -15.31 4.44 5.41
N PHE A 104 -14.70 5.16 4.48
CA PHE A 104 -15.01 6.58 4.22
C PHE A 104 -16.43 6.78 3.70
N LEU A 105 -16.87 5.96 2.73
CA LEU A 105 -18.22 6.03 2.18
C LEU A 105 -19.29 5.80 3.26
N GLN A 106 -19.03 4.89 4.20
CA GLN A 106 -19.90 4.57 5.33
C GLN A 106 -19.69 5.51 6.53
N ARG A 107 -18.73 6.46 6.45
CA ARG A 107 -18.38 7.41 7.51
C ARG A 107 -18.01 6.71 8.82
N LEU A 108 -17.28 5.58 8.71
CA LEU A 108 -16.76 4.90 9.89
C LEU A 108 -15.65 5.74 10.53
N PRO A 109 -15.35 5.56 11.83
CA PRO A 109 -14.30 6.31 12.49
C PRO A 109 -12.94 6.07 11.81
N ASN A 110 -12.24 7.13 11.41
CA ASN A 110 -10.92 7.03 10.78
C ASN A 110 -9.90 6.33 11.69
N SER A 111 -10.04 6.45 13.02
CA SER A 111 -9.21 5.73 13.99
C SER A 111 -9.31 4.21 13.86
N ASP A 112 -10.52 3.70 13.60
CA ASP A 112 -10.77 2.27 13.46
C ASP A 112 -10.21 1.76 12.12
N THR A 113 -10.43 2.52 11.04
CA THR A 113 -9.85 2.25 9.73
C THR A 113 -8.32 2.19 9.80
N GLN A 114 -7.71 3.19 10.45
CA GLN A 114 -6.27 3.26 10.65
C GLN A 114 -5.74 2.08 11.46
N ALA A 115 -6.42 1.72 12.56
CA ALA A 115 -6.03 0.58 13.40
C ALA A 115 -6.12 -0.75 12.64
N ASN A 116 -7.18 -0.96 11.85
CA ASN A 116 -7.36 -2.17 11.05
C ASN A 116 -6.31 -2.32 9.95
N ILE A 117 -5.96 -1.22 9.27
CA ILE A 117 -4.90 -1.22 8.25
C ILE A 117 -3.54 -1.47 8.91
N ALA A 118 -3.24 -0.81 10.04
CA ALA A 118 -2.01 -1.05 10.80
C ALA A 118 -1.88 -2.51 11.22
N GLN A 119 -2.96 -3.12 11.70
CA GLN A 119 -2.96 -4.54 12.07
C GLN A 119 -2.81 -5.45 10.85
N SER A 120 -3.40 -5.10 9.71
CA SER A 120 -3.23 -5.85 8.46
C SER A 120 -1.78 -5.84 7.99
N ILE A 121 -1.09 -4.68 8.07
CA ILE A 121 0.33 -4.55 7.79
C ILE A 121 1.15 -5.44 8.74
N ALA A 122 0.91 -5.33 10.06
CA ALA A 122 1.65 -6.08 11.06
C ALA A 122 1.50 -7.61 10.88
N LEU A 123 0.29 -8.11 10.61
CA LEU A 123 0.05 -9.53 10.35
C LEU A 123 0.76 -10.02 9.08
N SER A 124 0.76 -9.20 8.02
CA SER A 124 1.47 -9.52 6.79
C SER A 124 2.98 -9.60 7.02
N GLN A 125 3.57 -8.64 7.72
CA GLN A 125 4.99 -8.65 8.08
C GLN A 125 5.35 -9.84 9.00
N GLN A 126 4.51 -10.17 9.98
CA GLN A 126 4.69 -11.32 10.87
C GLN A 126 4.65 -12.65 10.11
N SER A 127 3.93 -12.74 9.01
CA SER A 127 3.95 -13.92 8.13
C SER A 127 5.21 -14.03 7.27
N GLY A 128 6.10 -13.03 7.32
CA GLY A 128 7.32 -12.96 6.52
C GLY A 128 7.14 -12.26 5.17
N ALA A 129 5.96 -11.72 4.87
CA ALA A 129 5.70 -11.00 3.63
C ALA A 129 6.23 -9.56 3.68
N GLN A 130 6.74 -9.07 2.55
CA GLN A 130 6.90 -7.64 2.30
C GLN A 130 5.52 -7.00 2.12
N VAL A 131 5.40 -5.69 2.40
CA VAL A 131 4.12 -4.98 2.30
C VAL A 131 4.26 -3.73 1.45
N LEU A 132 3.37 -3.57 0.47
CA LEU A 132 3.11 -2.32 -0.22
C LEU A 132 1.72 -1.82 0.20
N LEU A 133 1.67 -0.67 0.83
CA LEU A 133 0.42 0.02 1.12
C LEU A 133 0.04 0.89 -0.08
N VAL A 134 -1.21 0.86 -0.48
CA VAL A 134 -1.77 1.72 -1.52
C VAL A 134 -2.68 2.73 -0.85
N ALA A 135 -2.41 4.00 -1.06
CA ALA A 135 -3.27 5.06 -0.55
C ALA A 135 -4.62 5.08 -1.29
N VAL A 136 -5.66 5.36 -0.56
CA VAL A 136 -7.03 5.46 -1.07
C VAL A 136 -7.55 6.85 -0.77
N PRO A 137 -8.18 7.53 -1.75
CA PRO A 137 -8.74 8.85 -1.53
C PRO A 137 -9.91 8.82 -0.55
N GLU A 138 -10.12 9.93 0.14
CA GLU A 138 -11.32 10.13 0.94
C GLU A 138 -12.52 10.29 0.01
N LEU A 139 -13.21 9.17 -0.25
CA LEU A 139 -14.37 9.12 -1.14
C LEU A 139 -15.59 9.75 -0.46
N THR A 140 -15.66 11.07 -0.44
CA THR A 140 -16.86 11.81 -0.06
C THR A 140 -17.69 12.16 -1.31
N LEU A 141 -18.99 12.39 -1.13
CA LEU A 141 -19.84 12.89 -2.24
C LEU A 141 -19.32 14.22 -2.82
N ALA A 142 -18.60 15.02 -2.02
CA ALA A 142 -17.96 16.26 -2.47
C ALA A 142 -16.68 15.97 -3.27
N ALA A 143 -15.91 14.95 -2.93
CA ALA A 143 -14.72 14.51 -3.67
C ALA A 143 -15.10 13.90 -5.04
N ALA A 144 -16.30 13.36 -5.17
CA ALA A 144 -16.80 12.81 -6.45
C ALA A 144 -17.01 13.87 -7.55
N VAL A 145 -17.01 15.17 -7.21
CA VAL A 145 -17.16 16.31 -8.13
C VAL A 145 -15.86 17.13 -8.29
N GLY A 146 -14.79 16.76 -7.57
CA GLY A 146 -13.48 17.40 -7.62
C GLY A 146 -12.37 16.37 -7.78
N HIS A 147 -11.11 16.82 -7.69
CA HIS A 147 -9.99 15.90 -7.62
C HIS A 147 -9.90 15.35 -6.19
N PRO A 148 -10.19 14.06 -5.98
CA PRO A 148 -9.99 13.45 -4.66
C PRO A 148 -8.50 13.42 -4.35
N ASN A 149 -8.14 13.63 -3.07
CA ASN A 149 -6.77 13.45 -2.59
C ASN A 149 -6.71 12.21 -1.70
N ASP A 150 -5.56 11.58 -1.64
CA ASP A 150 -5.31 10.49 -0.71
C ASP A 150 -5.55 10.95 0.73
N HIS A 151 -6.15 10.09 1.53
CA HIS A 151 -6.30 10.39 2.95
C HIS A 151 -4.94 10.32 3.65
N ALA A 152 -4.60 11.37 4.40
CA ALA A 152 -3.26 11.53 5.01
C ALA A 152 -2.83 10.36 5.91
N MET A 153 -3.79 9.59 6.48
CA MET A 153 -3.46 8.45 7.35
C MET A 153 -2.59 7.39 6.66
N TYR A 154 -2.63 7.26 5.33
CA TYR A 154 -1.81 6.27 4.61
C TYR A 154 -0.33 6.63 4.66
N ALA A 155 0.02 7.90 4.52
CA ALA A 155 1.40 8.38 4.66
C ALA A 155 1.91 8.18 6.10
N ASP A 156 1.09 8.52 7.10
CA ASP A 156 1.41 8.30 8.52
C ASP A 156 1.62 6.82 8.82
N LEU A 157 0.72 5.95 8.34
CA LEU A 157 0.83 4.49 8.50
C LEU A 157 2.09 3.93 7.84
N ALA A 158 2.38 4.32 6.61
CA ALA A 158 3.56 3.85 5.90
C ALA A 158 4.85 4.22 6.64
N GLN A 159 4.93 5.44 7.16
CA GLN A 159 6.05 5.92 7.95
C GLN A 159 6.18 5.15 9.28
N ILE A 160 5.08 5.01 10.04
CA ILE A 160 5.08 4.35 11.36
C ILE A 160 5.39 2.86 11.22
N GLN A 161 4.81 2.19 10.23
CA GLN A 161 4.97 0.75 10.01
C GLN A 161 6.21 0.40 9.16
N GLN A 162 6.93 1.41 8.67
CA GLN A 162 8.12 1.26 7.82
C GLN A 162 7.85 0.38 6.59
N VAL A 163 6.76 0.67 5.88
CA VAL A 163 6.37 0.01 4.63
C VAL A 163 6.39 0.98 3.46
N HIS A 164 6.53 0.47 2.25
CA HIS A 164 6.40 1.29 1.05
C HIS A 164 4.97 1.72 0.82
N LEU A 165 4.81 2.92 0.25
CA LEU A 165 3.51 3.50 -0.09
C LEU A 165 3.44 3.76 -1.59
N LEU A 166 2.32 3.45 -2.20
CA LEU A 166 1.90 3.96 -3.50
C LEU A 166 0.88 5.07 -3.26
N GLU A 167 1.29 6.31 -3.55
CA GLU A 167 0.48 7.52 -3.41
C GLU A 167 -0.15 7.89 -4.74
N ASP A 168 -1.22 8.68 -4.67
CA ASP A 168 -1.95 9.36 -5.76
C ASP A 168 -2.57 8.44 -6.83
N ALA A 169 -2.22 7.17 -6.89
CA ALA A 169 -2.64 6.29 -7.99
C ALA A 169 -4.16 6.13 -8.11
N TRP A 170 -4.88 5.96 -7.01
CA TRP A 170 -6.34 5.95 -7.03
C TRP A 170 -6.94 7.34 -7.11
N SER A 171 -6.30 8.34 -6.49
CA SER A 171 -6.73 9.73 -6.56
C SER A 171 -6.70 10.25 -8.00
N ASP A 172 -5.64 9.97 -8.75
CA ASP A 172 -5.52 10.33 -10.16
C ASP A 172 -6.58 9.64 -11.01
N VAL A 173 -6.77 8.33 -10.84
CA VAL A 173 -7.74 7.56 -11.62
C VAL A 173 -9.18 7.99 -11.31
N LEU A 174 -9.53 8.10 -10.02
CA LEU A 174 -10.89 8.44 -9.62
C LEU A 174 -11.19 9.95 -9.75
N GLY A 175 -10.17 10.78 -9.92
CA GLY A 175 -10.29 12.20 -10.22
C GLY A 175 -10.60 12.50 -11.68
N ASP A 176 -10.32 11.58 -12.60
CA ASP A 176 -10.58 11.75 -14.04
C ASP A 176 -11.84 10.97 -14.48
N GLU A 177 -12.84 11.70 -14.99
CA GLU A 177 -14.09 11.10 -15.48
C GLU A 177 -13.89 10.12 -16.63
N ALA A 178 -12.85 10.32 -17.45
CA ALA A 178 -12.54 9.43 -18.56
C ALA A 178 -11.99 8.06 -18.08
N LEU A 179 -11.49 7.97 -16.85
CA LEU A 179 -10.90 6.77 -16.27
C LEU A 179 -11.84 5.99 -15.36
N ARG A 180 -13.06 6.49 -15.13
CA ARG A 180 -14.05 5.86 -14.22
C ARG A 180 -15.21 5.24 -14.98
N ALA A 181 -15.72 4.14 -14.41
CA ALA A 181 -17.00 3.53 -14.79
C ALA A 181 -18.18 4.20 -14.04
N ASP A 182 -17.92 4.64 -12.81
CA ASP A 182 -18.82 5.37 -11.93
C ASP A 182 -18.00 6.23 -10.93
N PRO A 183 -18.61 7.01 -10.02
CA PRO A 183 -17.86 7.92 -9.13
C PRO A 183 -16.80 7.26 -8.24
N VAL A 184 -16.84 5.95 -8.04
CA VAL A 184 -15.97 5.23 -7.08
C VAL A 184 -15.26 4.01 -7.69
N HIS A 185 -15.50 3.70 -8.97
CA HIS A 185 -14.87 2.57 -9.65
C HIS A 185 -14.18 3.00 -10.95
N ALA A 186 -13.02 2.41 -11.21
CA ALA A 186 -12.28 2.58 -12.44
C ALA A 186 -12.96 1.84 -13.61
N ASN A 187 -12.81 2.34 -14.83
CA ASN A 187 -13.07 1.59 -16.06
C ASN A 187 -11.78 0.86 -16.52
N ASP A 188 -11.82 0.17 -17.65
CA ASP A 188 -10.66 -0.57 -18.17
C ASP A 188 -9.41 0.31 -18.35
N THR A 189 -9.57 1.53 -18.87
CA THR A 189 -8.47 2.48 -19.03
C THR A 189 -7.93 2.94 -17.67
N GLY A 190 -8.81 3.20 -16.70
CA GLY A 190 -8.42 3.56 -15.34
C GLY A 190 -7.65 2.43 -14.64
N TYR A 191 -8.07 1.19 -14.80
CA TYR A 191 -7.32 0.04 -14.28
C TYR A 191 -5.94 -0.11 -14.94
N GLN A 192 -5.83 0.19 -16.23
CA GLN A 192 -4.53 0.21 -16.91
C GLN A 192 -3.61 1.29 -16.33
N VAL A 193 -4.10 2.54 -16.21
CA VAL A 193 -3.35 3.67 -15.62
C VAL A 193 -2.91 3.37 -14.19
N PHE A 194 -3.81 2.81 -13.36
CA PHE A 194 -3.45 2.37 -12.02
C PHE A 194 -2.35 1.30 -12.03
N THR A 195 -2.46 0.30 -12.92
CA THR A 195 -1.46 -0.77 -13.03
C THR A 195 -0.09 -0.21 -13.45
N GLU A 196 -0.04 0.76 -14.34
CA GLU A 196 1.20 1.43 -14.75
C GLU A 196 1.86 2.16 -13.56
N SER A 197 1.06 2.90 -12.76
CA SER A 197 1.54 3.57 -11.54
C SER A 197 2.07 2.56 -10.51
N LEU A 198 1.35 1.46 -10.28
CA LEU A 198 1.77 0.38 -9.39
C LEU A 198 3.06 -0.28 -9.86
N THR A 199 3.16 -0.63 -11.15
CA THR A 199 4.36 -1.23 -11.76
C THR A 199 5.57 -0.31 -11.63
N LYS A 200 5.40 0.98 -11.95
CA LYS A 200 6.44 1.99 -11.79
C LYS A 200 6.91 2.09 -10.33
N ARG A 201 5.99 2.03 -9.37
CA ARG A 201 6.34 2.06 -7.95
C ARG A 201 7.14 0.83 -7.53
N LEU A 202 6.72 -0.36 -7.98
CA LEU A 202 7.44 -1.62 -7.73
C LEU A 202 8.87 -1.60 -8.30
N GLN A 203 9.06 -0.99 -9.48
CA GLN A 203 10.39 -0.77 -10.07
C GLN A 203 11.23 0.22 -9.26
N GLN A 204 10.65 1.34 -8.82
CA GLN A 204 11.34 2.33 -7.98
C GLN A 204 11.82 1.76 -6.65
N ILE A 205 11.06 0.85 -6.06
CA ILE A 205 11.42 0.13 -4.83
C ILE A 205 12.55 -0.87 -5.13
N GLY A 206 12.63 -1.40 -6.33
CA GLY A 206 13.56 -2.45 -6.75
C GLY A 206 12.98 -3.87 -6.59
N TRP A 207 11.65 -3.99 -6.44
CA TRP A 207 10.97 -5.30 -6.38
C TRP A 207 10.62 -5.85 -7.76
N LEU A 208 10.62 -5.01 -8.79
CA LEU A 208 10.41 -5.36 -10.18
C LEU A 208 11.52 -4.75 -11.03
N ASP A 209 12.03 -5.50 -12.03
CA ASP A 209 13.05 -5.06 -13.00
C ASP A 209 12.50 -4.09 -14.06
#